data_9054af3814d2b5049396b848abf841a6
#
_entry.id   9054af3814d2b5049396b848abf841a6
#
_cell.length_a   1.000
_cell.length_b   1.000
_cell.length_c   1.000
_cell.angle_alpha   90.00
_cell.angle_beta   90.00
_cell.angle_gamma   90.00
#
_symmetry.space_group_name_H-M   'P 1'
#
loop_
_entity.id
_entity.type
_entity.pdbx_description
1 polymer ?
#
loop_
_entity_poly.entity_id
_entity_poly.type
_entity_poly.pdbx_seq_one_letter_code
_entity_poly.pdbx_strand_id
1 'polypeptide(L)'
;KQLEGMTFRQVLNLGIVPEGVEREYNNKNYKGGMGTLIEERFFGYKANNEQEADFQEAGVELKASPLNMKKDGDYSVGERLVLTMIPFDKPINDDFYSSHVWKKSEKILLVYYERDHELDRYDQTIKYVKIITPSSEDLKIIKEDYRKIATIIKAGKAEDLSESLTSYLGACTKGADGEDAARQYYPPHTRAKKRAFCFKRSYMDYVLHERIMARTKRRIPSLRIQRSSTR
;
A
#
# COMPACT_ATOMS: atom_id res chain seq x y z
N LYS A 1 4.41 -20.36 -9.73
CA LYS A 1 3.71 -20.57 -8.45
C LYS A 1 2.70 -19.45 -8.26
N GLN A 2 1.57 -19.72 -7.61
CA GLN A 2 0.53 -18.74 -7.37
C GLN A 2 0.63 -18.30 -5.89
N LEU A 3 0.75 -17.01 -5.64
CA LEU A 3 0.88 -16.45 -4.28
C LEU A 3 -0.46 -16.41 -3.53
N GLU A 4 -1.58 -16.20 -4.25
CA GLU A 4 -2.94 -16.23 -3.66
C GLU A 4 -3.22 -17.60 -3.03
N GLY A 5 -3.75 -17.62 -1.81
CA GLY A 5 -4.06 -18.81 -1.02
C GLY A 5 -2.91 -19.33 -0.16
N MET A 6 -1.67 -18.82 -0.33
CA MET A 6 -0.55 -19.18 0.54
C MET A 6 -0.61 -18.40 1.86
N THR A 7 -0.10 -19.01 2.93
CA THR A 7 0.28 -18.27 4.13
C THR A 7 1.67 -17.65 3.96
N PHE A 8 2.01 -16.62 4.74
CA PHE A 8 3.38 -16.09 4.73
C PHE A 8 4.41 -17.14 5.17
N ARG A 9 4.03 -18.08 6.04
CA ARG A 9 4.88 -19.22 6.42
C ARG A 9 5.22 -20.12 5.23
N GLN A 10 4.24 -20.38 4.37
CA GLN A 10 4.48 -21.13 3.15
C GLN A 10 5.39 -20.37 2.18
N VAL A 11 5.24 -19.04 2.08
CA VAL A 11 6.15 -18.19 1.30
C VAL A 11 7.57 -18.24 1.86
N LEU A 12 7.72 -18.11 3.18
CA LEU A 12 9.01 -18.22 3.87
C LEU A 12 9.74 -19.54 3.53
N ASN A 13 8.97 -20.63 3.47
CA ASN A 13 9.49 -21.98 3.24
C ASN A 13 9.74 -22.33 1.75
N LEU A 14 9.56 -21.39 0.81
CA LEU A 14 9.87 -21.64 -0.61
C LEU A 14 11.36 -21.86 -0.89
N GLY A 15 12.22 -21.56 0.05
CA GLY A 15 13.67 -21.77 -0.05
C GLY A 15 14.41 -20.77 -0.95
N ILE A 16 13.72 -19.78 -1.52
CA ILE A 16 14.36 -18.68 -2.23
C ILE A 16 14.94 -17.74 -1.18
N VAL A 17 16.25 -17.56 -1.18
CA VAL A 17 16.96 -16.65 -0.27
C VAL A 17 17.97 -15.87 -1.10
N PRO A 18 17.80 -14.56 -1.27
CA PRO A 18 18.82 -13.73 -1.87
C PRO A 18 20.12 -13.81 -1.05
N GLU A 19 21.26 -13.82 -1.71
CA GLU A 19 22.56 -13.93 -1.05
C GLU A 19 22.76 -12.80 -0.02
N GLY A 20 23.21 -13.17 1.18
CA GLY A 20 23.49 -12.26 2.29
C GLY A 20 22.25 -11.69 2.97
N VAL A 21 21.07 -12.31 2.81
CA VAL A 21 19.84 -11.90 3.49
C VAL A 21 19.53 -12.86 4.65
N GLU A 22 19.78 -12.39 5.87
CA GLU A 22 19.28 -13.00 7.09
C GLU A 22 18.34 -12.00 7.78
N ARG A 23 17.02 -12.23 7.74
CA ARG A 23 16.03 -11.35 8.35
C ARG A 23 14.95 -12.10 9.10
N GLU A 24 14.58 -11.53 10.25
CA GLU A 24 13.35 -11.87 10.94
C GLU A 24 12.22 -10.95 10.48
N TYR A 25 11.40 -11.42 9.55
CA TYR A 25 10.30 -10.63 8.96
C TYR A 25 9.14 -10.41 9.94
N ASN A 26 9.02 -11.25 10.98
CA ASN A 26 7.92 -11.19 11.98
C ASN A 26 8.21 -10.23 13.14
N ASN A 27 9.31 -9.52 13.13
CA ASN A 27 9.61 -8.53 14.15
C ASN A 27 8.50 -7.44 14.17
N LYS A 28 7.86 -7.26 15.35
CA LYS A 28 6.74 -6.30 15.54
C LYS A 28 7.12 -4.86 15.21
N ASN A 29 8.39 -4.50 15.37
CA ASN A 29 8.92 -3.18 15.04
C ASN A 29 9.17 -3.01 13.53
N TYR A 30 9.19 -4.09 12.75
CA TYR A 30 9.37 -4.07 11.32
C TYR A 30 8.03 -4.11 10.59
N LYS A 31 7.41 -2.92 10.45
CA LYS A 31 6.07 -2.78 9.87
C LYS A 31 5.96 -3.29 8.43
N GLY A 32 7.02 -3.15 7.61
CA GLY A 32 7.09 -3.63 6.22
C GLY A 32 7.42 -5.12 6.06
N GLY A 33 7.65 -5.87 7.15
CA GLY A 33 8.24 -7.21 7.12
C GLY A 33 7.54 -8.20 6.20
N MET A 34 6.22 -8.20 6.14
CA MET A 34 5.47 -9.14 5.26
C MET A 34 5.64 -8.80 3.76
N GLY A 35 5.73 -7.52 3.40
CA GLY A 35 6.05 -7.09 2.04
C GLY A 35 7.46 -7.52 1.65
N THR A 36 8.44 -7.22 2.49
CA THR A 36 9.83 -7.64 2.30
C THR A 36 9.98 -9.16 2.20
N LEU A 37 9.22 -9.92 3.01
CA LEU A 37 9.21 -11.38 2.91
C LEU A 37 8.78 -11.86 1.52
N ILE A 38 7.73 -11.26 0.96
CA ILE A 38 7.27 -11.60 -0.40
C ILE A 38 8.33 -11.23 -1.43
N GLU A 39 8.90 -10.03 -1.33
CA GLU A 39 9.93 -9.55 -2.24
C GLU A 39 11.15 -10.48 -2.26
N GLU A 40 11.66 -10.84 -1.09
CA GLU A 40 12.86 -11.64 -0.96
C GLU A 40 12.61 -13.15 -1.16
N ARG A 41 11.53 -13.72 -0.57
CA ARG A 41 11.32 -15.18 -0.53
C ARG A 41 10.45 -15.72 -1.67
N PHE A 42 9.63 -14.87 -2.28
CA PHE A 42 8.82 -15.29 -3.43
C PHE A 42 9.43 -14.85 -4.76
N PHE A 43 9.86 -13.59 -4.84
CA PHE A 43 10.43 -13.01 -6.06
C PHE A 43 11.96 -13.14 -6.14
N GLY A 44 12.65 -13.35 -5.02
CA GLY A 44 14.12 -13.48 -4.99
C GLY A 44 14.86 -12.14 -5.14
N TYR A 45 14.17 -11.01 -4.93
CA TYR A 45 14.77 -9.68 -4.97
C TYR A 45 15.23 -9.27 -3.57
N LYS A 46 16.43 -8.71 -3.46
CA LYS A 46 16.90 -8.12 -2.20
C LYS A 46 16.20 -6.79 -1.99
N ALA A 47 15.44 -6.69 -0.91
CA ALA A 47 14.76 -5.44 -0.57
C ALA A 47 15.78 -4.32 -0.33
N ASN A 48 15.50 -3.15 -0.88
CA ASN A 48 16.30 -1.95 -0.74
C ASN A 48 15.44 -0.76 -0.27
N ASN A 49 16.08 0.36 0.07
CA ASN A 49 15.42 1.59 0.49
C ASN A 49 15.49 2.67 -0.61
N GLU A 50 15.61 2.28 -1.85
CA GLU A 50 15.70 3.20 -2.98
C GLU A 50 14.39 3.94 -3.23
N GLN A 51 14.49 5.08 -3.89
CA GLN A 51 13.33 5.91 -4.23
C GLN A 51 12.57 5.38 -5.45
N GLU A 52 13.17 4.46 -6.20
CA GLU A 52 12.57 3.80 -7.36
C GLU A 52 11.60 2.70 -6.93
N ALA A 53 10.82 2.17 -7.87
CA ALA A 53 9.91 1.05 -7.64
C ALA A 53 10.68 -0.22 -7.26
N ASP A 54 10.08 -1.12 -6.45
CA ASP A 54 10.73 -2.34 -5.96
C ASP A 54 11.16 -3.27 -7.10
N PHE A 55 10.36 -3.34 -8.18
CA PHE A 55 10.69 -4.04 -9.42
C PHE A 55 10.99 -3.02 -10.53
N GLN A 56 12.20 -2.50 -10.55
CA GLN A 56 12.60 -1.34 -11.38
C GLN A 56 12.35 -1.56 -12.87
N GLU A 57 12.73 -2.72 -13.43
CA GLU A 57 12.55 -3.05 -14.85
C GLU A 57 11.07 -3.03 -15.27
N ALA A 58 10.16 -3.41 -14.37
CA ALA A 58 8.72 -3.44 -14.62
C ALA A 58 8.01 -2.14 -14.20
N GLY A 59 8.69 -1.24 -13.47
CA GLY A 59 8.12 -0.06 -12.86
C GLY A 59 7.01 -0.39 -11.86
N VAL A 60 7.14 -1.49 -11.09
CA VAL A 60 6.12 -2.00 -10.19
C VAL A 60 6.57 -1.87 -8.75
N GLU A 61 5.76 -1.21 -7.94
CA GLU A 61 5.92 -1.14 -6.48
C GLU A 61 5.15 -2.27 -5.81
N LEU A 62 5.77 -3.01 -4.89
CA LEU A 62 5.10 -4.04 -4.09
C LEU A 62 4.53 -3.43 -2.80
N LYS A 63 3.26 -3.71 -2.53
CA LYS A 63 2.61 -3.33 -1.27
C LYS A 63 1.83 -4.50 -0.69
N ALA A 64 2.12 -4.86 0.56
CA ALA A 64 1.31 -5.80 1.33
C ALA A 64 0.43 -5.02 2.32
N SER A 65 -0.86 -5.33 2.36
CA SER A 65 -1.83 -4.62 3.20
C SER A 65 -2.84 -5.59 3.80
N PRO A 66 -3.23 -5.42 5.08
CA PRO A 66 -4.18 -6.31 5.72
C PRO A 66 -5.63 -6.02 5.33
N LEU A 67 -6.42 -7.08 5.28
CA LEU A 67 -7.87 -7.05 5.24
C LEU A 67 -8.43 -7.49 6.59
N ASN A 68 -9.48 -6.84 7.04
CA ASN A 68 -10.27 -7.28 8.18
C ASN A 68 -11.55 -7.95 7.68
N MET A 69 -11.82 -9.16 8.14
CA MET A 69 -13.08 -9.84 7.88
C MET A 69 -14.20 -9.17 8.69
N LYS A 70 -15.30 -8.84 8.03
CA LYS A 70 -16.52 -8.34 8.66
C LYS A 70 -17.41 -9.50 9.12
N LYS A 71 -18.39 -9.20 9.99
CA LYS A 71 -19.35 -10.20 10.51
C LYS A 71 -20.19 -10.87 9.41
N ASP A 72 -20.42 -10.18 8.31
CA ASP A 72 -21.16 -10.68 7.14
C ASP A 72 -20.30 -11.51 6.17
N GLY A 73 -19.03 -11.73 6.50
CA GLY A 73 -18.08 -12.48 5.68
C GLY A 73 -17.43 -11.66 4.56
N ASP A 74 -17.77 -10.38 4.43
CA ASP A 74 -17.10 -9.46 3.49
C ASP A 74 -15.82 -8.90 4.09
N TYR A 75 -14.98 -8.27 3.28
CA TYR A 75 -13.72 -7.66 3.71
C TYR A 75 -13.79 -6.13 3.74
N SER A 76 -13.01 -5.55 4.64
CA SER A 76 -12.65 -4.13 4.60
C SER A 76 -11.13 -3.98 4.66
N VAL A 77 -10.60 -2.93 4.05
CA VAL A 77 -9.16 -2.63 4.14
C VAL A 77 -8.81 -2.29 5.59
N GLY A 78 -7.77 -2.90 6.12
CA GLY A 78 -7.36 -2.73 7.51
C GLY A 78 -6.74 -1.37 7.81
N GLU A 79 -6.04 -0.80 6.82
CA GLU A 79 -5.28 0.44 6.98
C GLU A 79 -5.12 1.21 5.67
N ARG A 80 -4.68 2.47 5.76
CA ARG A 80 -4.26 3.26 4.59
C ARG A 80 -2.99 2.65 3.95
N LEU A 81 -2.83 2.83 2.64
CA LEU A 81 -1.66 2.35 1.92
C LEU A 81 -0.59 3.43 1.85
N VAL A 82 0.47 3.29 2.64
CA VAL A 82 1.58 4.25 2.65
C VAL A 82 2.41 4.09 1.37
N LEU A 83 2.68 5.21 0.70
CA LEU A 83 3.44 5.27 -0.55
C LEU A 83 4.89 5.66 -0.31
N THR A 84 5.13 6.91 0.11
CA THR A 84 6.48 7.45 0.32
C THR A 84 6.48 8.58 1.35
N MET A 85 7.62 8.84 1.97
CA MET A 85 7.78 9.97 2.90
C MET A 85 7.65 11.31 2.18
N ILE A 86 7.10 12.31 2.86
CA ILE A 86 7.08 13.69 2.40
C ILE A 86 8.39 14.36 2.85
N PRO A 87 9.25 14.80 1.91
CA PRO A 87 10.50 15.48 2.27
C PRO A 87 10.22 16.94 2.62
N PHE A 88 10.00 17.25 3.89
CA PHE A 88 9.77 18.64 4.31
C PHE A 88 11.04 19.52 4.26
N ASP A 89 12.19 18.91 4.31
CA ASP A 89 13.54 19.55 4.26
C ASP A 89 14.04 19.88 2.86
N LYS A 90 13.26 19.58 1.83
CA LYS A 90 13.57 19.80 0.42
C LYS A 90 12.39 20.43 -0.31
N PRO A 91 12.60 21.05 -1.48
CA PRO A 91 11.51 21.53 -2.31
C PRO A 91 10.61 20.35 -2.76
N ILE A 92 9.30 20.55 -2.67
CA ILE A 92 8.34 19.63 -3.24
C ILE A 92 8.21 19.84 -4.75
N ASN A 93 8.13 18.76 -5.51
CA ASN A 93 7.98 18.83 -6.95
C ASN A 93 6.59 19.37 -7.32
N ASP A 94 6.54 20.29 -8.26
CA ASP A 94 5.27 20.85 -8.79
C ASP A 94 4.54 19.89 -9.71
N ASP A 95 5.30 19.17 -10.52
CA ASP A 95 4.76 18.19 -11.42
C ASP A 95 4.54 16.86 -10.69
N PHE A 96 3.27 16.45 -10.63
CA PHE A 96 2.88 15.18 -10.04
C PHE A 96 3.58 13.99 -10.70
N TYR A 97 3.69 13.99 -12.03
CA TYR A 97 4.27 12.86 -12.77
C TYR A 97 5.78 12.71 -12.59
N SER A 98 6.46 13.78 -12.22
CA SER A 98 7.88 13.76 -11.84
C SER A 98 8.12 13.51 -10.35
N SER A 99 7.05 13.33 -9.56
CA SER A 99 7.14 13.14 -8.11
C SER A 99 7.43 11.70 -7.71
N HIS A 100 8.04 11.52 -6.53
CA HIS A 100 8.19 10.19 -5.93
C HIS A 100 6.85 9.52 -5.62
N VAL A 101 5.78 10.32 -5.41
CA VAL A 101 4.43 9.78 -5.22
C VAL A 101 3.98 9.03 -6.46
N TRP A 102 4.17 9.61 -7.64
CA TRP A 102 3.81 8.96 -8.90
C TRP A 102 4.58 7.66 -9.10
N LYS A 103 5.92 7.70 -8.97
CA LYS A 103 6.78 6.52 -9.10
C LYS A 103 6.35 5.35 -8.21
N LYS A 104 5.86 5.63 -6.99
CA LYS A 104 5.39 4.64 -6.01
C LYS A 104 3.90 4.31 -6.11
N SER A 105 3.15 4.91 -7.04
CA SER A 105 1.70 4.73 -7.18
C SER A 105 1.21 4.43 -8.59
N GLU A 106 2.04 4.62 -9.60
CA GLU A 106 1.69 4.38 -11.01
C GLU A 106 1.24 2.94 -11.24
N LYS A 107 2.00 2.00 -10.72
CA LYS A 107 1.73 0.56 -10.87
C LYS A 107 2.11 -0.17 -9.58
N ILE A 108 1.12 -0.67 -8.86
CA ILE A 108 1.32 -1.36 -7.58
C ILE A 108 0.94 -2.83 -7.71
N LEU A 109 1.86 -3.73 -7.37
CA LEU A 109 1.53 -5.11 -7.04
C LEU A 109 0.99 -5.13 -5.62
N LEU A 110 -0.33 -5.09 -5.50
CA LEU A 110 -1.03 -5.08 -4.23
C LEU A 110 -1.30 -6.51 -3.78
N VAL A 111 -0.77 -6.85 -2.60
CA VAL A 111 -0.96 -8.13 -1.93
C VAL A 111 -1.81 -7.89 -0.70
N TYR A 112 -3.08 -8.31 -0.76
CA TYR A 112 -3.97 -8.30 0.38
C TYR A 112 -3.94 -9.62 1.11
N TYR A 113 -3.79 -9.57 2.45
CA TYR A 113 -3.85 -10.73 3.33
C TYR A 113 -4.91 -10.54 4.40
N GLU A 114 -5.54 -11.63 4.81
CA GLU A 114 -6.51 -11.62 5.90
C GLU A 114 -5.77 -11.50 7.23
N ARG A 115 -6.06 -10.44 7.98
CA ARG A 115 -5.52 -10.24 9.31
C ARG A 115 -6.43 -10.93 10.34
N ASP A 116 -5.86 -11.95 10.98
CA ASP A 116 -6.43 -12.61 12.13
C ASP A 116 -5.51 -12.33 13.34
N HIS A 117 -6.06 -11.74 14.38
CA HIS A 117 -5.29 -11.35 15.57
C HIS A 117 -4.94 -12.55 16.48
N GLU A 118 -5.62 -13.69 16.29
CA GLU A 118 -5.36 -14.94 17.02
C GLU A 118 -4.22 -15.74 16.39
N LEU A 119 -3.86 -15.45 15.14
CA LEU A 119 -2.81 -16.14 14.40
C LEU A 119 -1.49 -15.38 14.46
N ASP A 120 -0.38 -16.14 14.39
CA ASP A 120 0.94 -15.57 14.12
C ASP A 120 0.92 -14.85 12.75
N ARG A 121 1.73 -13.78 12.61
CA ARG A 121 1.80 -13.03 11.34
C ARG A 121 2.19 -13.90 10.15
N TYR A 122 3.02 -14.92 10.36
CA TYR A 122 3.40 -15.87 9.32
C TYR A 122 2.24 -16.78 8.88
N ASP A 123 1.26 -17.02 9.74
CA ASP A 123 0.15 -17.92 9.43
C ASP A 123 -1.05 -17.23 8.80
N GLN A 124 -0.95 -15.92 8.58
CA GLN A 124 -1.97 -15.14 7.87
C GLN A 124 -1.98 -15.47 6.38
N THR A 125 -3.18 -15.58 5.82
CA THR A 125 -3.40 -16.05 4.44
C THR A 125 -3.48 -14.89 3.45
N ILE A 126 -2.76 -15.00 2.34
CA ILE A 126 -2.81 -14.06 1.21
C ILE A 126 -4.10 -14.32 0.42
N LYS A 127 -4.96 -13.31 0.33
CA LYS A 127 -6.30 -13.40 -0.29
C LYS A 127 -6.34 -12.90 -1.73
N TYR A 128 -5.70 -11.77 -1.99
CA TYR A 128 -5.72 -11.18 -3.33
C TYR A 128 -4.32 -10.67 -3.70
N VAL A 129 -3.90 -10.97 -4.92
CA VAL A 129 -2.66 -10.46 -5.52
C VAL A 129 -3.02 -9.85 -6.86
N LYS A 130 -3.00 -8.52 -6.94
CA LYS A 130 -3.44 -7.79 -8.14
C LYS A 130 -2.51 -6.63 -8.46
N ILE A 131 -2.19 -6.48 -9.74
CA ILE A 131 -1.62 -5.23 -10.22
C ILE A 131 -2.74 -4.22 -10.34
N ILE A 132 -2.58 -3.08 -9.67
CA ILE A 132 -3.48 -1.94 -9.73
C ILE A 132 -2.76 -0.73 -10.29
N THR A 133 -3.47 0.01 -11.12
CA THR A 133 -3.08 1.33 -11.63
C THR A 133 -4.27 2.28 -11.40
N PRO A 134 -4.06 3.53 -10.99
CA PRO A 134 -5.15 4.49 -10.91
C PRO A 134 -5.82 4.68 -12.28
N SER A 135 -7.14 4.77 -12.32
CA SER A 135 -7.85 5.11 -13.57
C SER A 135 -7.67 6.59 -13.91
N SER A 136 -8.10 7.00 -15.11
CA SER A 136 -8.09 8.41 -15.51
C SER A 136 -8.91 9.29 -14.57
N GLU A 137 -10.03 8.77 -14.06
CA GLU A 137 -10.89 9.45 -13.08
C GLU A 137 -10.20 9.57 -11.73
N ASP A 138 -9.56 8.46 -11.25
CA ASP A 138 -8.79 8.50 -10.01
C ASP A 138 -7.63 9.49 -10.10
N LEU A 139 -6.91 9.51 -11.22
CA LEU A 139 -5.77 10.40 -11.42
C LEU A 139 -6.16 11.88 -11.33
N LYS A 140 -7.36 12.26 -11.78
CA LYS A 140 -7.86 13.63 -11.60
C LYS A 140 -7.93 14.00 -10.11
N ILE A 141 -8.51 13.11 -9.30
CA ILE A 141 -8.68 13.33 -7.86
C ILE A 141 -7.32 13.28 -7.15
N ILE A 142 -6.48 12.29 -7.44
CA ILE A 142 -5.14 12.12 -6.83
C ILE A 142 -4.26 13.34 -7.13
N LYS A 143 -4.27 13.86 -8.35
CA LYS A 143 -3.51 15.06 -8.74
C LYS A 143 -4.02 16.31 -8.02
N GLU A 144 -5.31 16.45 -7.86
CA GLU A 144 -5.90 17.56 -7.11
C GLU A 144 -5.51 17.49 -5.63
N ASP A 145 -5.57 16.29 -5.03
CA ASP A 145 -5.12 16.05 -3.67
C ASP A 145 -3.62 16.35 -3.49
N TYR A 146 -2.79 15.91 -4.44
CA TYR A 146 -1.36 16.22 -4.43
C TYR A 146 -1.10 17.72 -4.47
N ARG A 147 -1.81 18.45 -5.35
CA ARG A 147 -1.68 19.91 -5.49
C ARG A 147 -2.06 20.63 -4.19
N LYS A 148 -3.14 20.20 -3.50
CA LYS A 148 -3.53 20.74 -2.20
C LYS A 148 -2.44 20.56 -1.15
N ILE A 149 -1.89 19.34 -1.04
CA ILE A 149 -0.80 19.04 -0.12
C ILE A 149 0.44 19.89 -0.45
N ALA A 150 0.84 19.94 -1.73
CA ALA A 150 1.99 20.72 -2.18
C ALA A 150 1.84 22.21 -1.89
N THR A 151 0.63 22.76 -2.07
CA THR A 151 0.34 24.18 -1.78
C THR A 151 0.53 24.51 -0.30
N ILE A 152 0.06 23.65 0.61
CA ILE A 152 0.22 23.83 2.05
C ILE A 152 1.72 23.76 2.44
N ILE A 153 2.45 22.79 1.89
CA ILE A 153 3.90 22.64 2.14
C ILE A 153 4.67 23.88 1.65
N LYS A 154 4.36 24.38 0.44
CA LYS A 154 5.02 25.56 -0.13
C LYS A 154 4.72 26.85 0.65
N ALA A 155 3.59 26.92 1.30
CA ALA A 155 3.25 28.01 2.22
C ALA A 155 3.99 27.92 3.57
N GLY A 156 4.87 26.90 3.78
CA GLY A 156 5.56 26.67 5.04
C GLY A 156 4.63 26.24 6.19
N LYS A 157 3.49 25.62 5.86
CA LYS A 157 2.41 25.25 6.79
C LYS A 157 2.19 23.74 6.85
N ALA A 158 3.24 22.94 6.76
CA ALA A 158 3.12 21.48 6.77
C ALA A 158 2.50 20.93 8.10
N GLU A 159 2.51 21.69 9.19
CA GLU A 159 1.79 21.40 10.43
C GLU A 159 0.28 21.34 10.24
N ASP A 160 -0.28 22.12 9.31
CA ASP A 160 -1.73 22.18 9.03
C ASP A 160 -2.21 20.98 8.18
N LEU A 161 -1.31 20.16 7.69
CA LEU A 161 -1.68 18.98 6.89
C LEU A 161 -2.56 18.02 7.71
N SER A 162 -3.68 17.61 7.12
CA SER A 162 -4.59 16.61 7.67
C SER A 162 -5.12 15.71 6.55
N GLU A 163 -5.41 14.46 6.86
CA GLU A 163 -6.05 13.55 5.90
C GLU A 163 -7.47 13.97 5.51
N SER A 164 -8.14 14.81 6.32
CA SER A 164 -9.48 15.33 6.02
C SER A 164 -9.50 16.33 4.85
N LEU A 165 -8.36 16.92 4.50
CA LEU A 165 -8.26 17.93 3.43
C LEU A 165 -8.35 17.35 2.02
N THR A 166 -8.24 16.05 1.88
CA THR A 166 -8.08 15.36 0.60
C THR A 166 -9.03 14.18 0.48
N SER A 167 -9.19 13.65 -0.73
CA SER A 167 -10.15 12.57 -1.03
C SER A 167 -9.50 11.20 -1.13
N TYR A 168 -8.50 11.01 -1.99
CA TYR A 168 -7.85 9.73 -2.28
C TYR A 168 -6.41 9.68 -1.77
N LEU A 169 -5.60 10.71 -2.04
CA LEU A 169 -4.23 10.83 -1.57
C LEU A 169 -4.20 11.68 -0.30
N GLY A 170 -3.62 11.16 0.77
CA GLY A 170 -3.50 11.84 2.06
C GLY A 170 -2.06 12.04 2.51
N ALA A 171 -1.88 12.89 3.52
CA ALA A 171 -0.62 13.13 4.22
C ALA A 171 -0.72 12.56 5.64
N CYS A 172 -0.40 11.27 5.82
CA CYS A 172 -0.51 10.59 7.10
C CYS A 172 0.70 10.85 8.01
N THR A 173 0.47 11.00 9.31
CA THR A 173 1.55 11.14 10.31
C THR A 173 2.43 9.91 10.38
N LYS A 174 3.73 10.13 10.57
CA LYS A 174 4.77 9.12 10.80
C LYS A 174 5.56 9.46 12.06
N GLY A 175 6.04 8.40 12.76
CA GLY A 175 6.69 8.52 14.05
C GLY A 175 5.71 8.37 15.22
N ALA A 176 6.20 7.82 16.32
CA ALA A 176 5.41 7.60 17.54
C ALA A 176 5.33 8.86 18.41
N ASP A 177 6.38 9.70 18.41
CA ASP A 177 6.56 10.81 19.34
C ASP A 177 6.69 12.16 18.63
N GLY A 178 6.28 13.23 19.33
CA GLY A 178 6.29 14.60 18.82
C GLY A 178 7.68 15.18 18.53
N GLU A 179 8.74 14.49 18.97
CA GLU A 179 10.13 14.88 18.76
C GLU A 179 10.62 14.62 17.33
N ASP A 180 9.97 13.70 16.59
CA ASP A 180 10.34 13.34 15.22
C ASP A 180 9.78 14.34 14.18
N ALA A 181 10.06 15.62 14.40
CA ALA A 181 9.66 16.71 13.51
C ALA A 181 10.82 17.14 12.61
N ALA A 182 10.53 17.37 11.32
CA ALA A 182 11.46 17.88 10.34
C ALA A 182 11.32 19.40 10.21
N ARG A 183 12.45 20.11 9.97
CA ARG A 183 12.43 21.52 9.61
C ARG A 183 11.93 21.68 8.19
N GLN A 184 11.03 22.63 7.97
CA GLN A 184 10.47 22.91 6.64
C GLN A 184 11.46 23.69 5.78
N TYR A 185 11.56 23.29 4.50
CA TYR A 185 12.35 23.99 3.49
C TYR A 185 11.80 25.40 3.20
N TYR A 186 10.48 25.53 3.17
CA TYR A 186 9.82 26.81 2.87
C TYR A 186 9.66 27.68 4.10
N PRO A 187 9.78 29.02 3.97
CA PRO A 187 9.54 29.96 5.07
C PRO A 187 8.15 29.76 5.69
N PRO A 188 8.00 29.95 7.00
CA PRO A 188 8.98 30.47 7.98
C PRO A 188 9.96 29.43 8.54
N HIS A 189 10.16 28.27 7.90
CA HIS A 189 11.10 27.22 8.29
C HIS A 189 10.80 26.60 9.68
N THR A 190 9.53 26.58 10.06
CA THR A 190 9.06 25.92 11.28
C THR A 190 9.28 24.41 11.22
N ARG A 191 9.08 23.72 12.34
CA ARG A 191 9.16 22.27 12.40
C ARG A 191 7.75 21.67 12.27
N ALA A 192 7.61 20.65 11.45
CA ALA A 192 6.38 19.90 11.29
C ALA A 192 6.61 18.41 11.54
N LYS A 193 5.62 17.72 12.10
CA LYS A 193 5.65 16.26 12.29
C LYS A 193 5.87 15.57 10.94
N LYS A 194 6.79 14.60 10.90
CA LYS A 194 7.02 13.80 9.70
C LYS A 194 5.73 13.16 9.19
N ARG A 195 5.53 13.23 7.89
CA ARG A 195 4.37 12.64 7.21
C ARG A 195 4.81 11.84 6.00
N ALA A 196 3.91 10.94 5.58
CA ALA A 196 4.05 10.22 4.33
C ALA A 196 2.83 10.45 3.46
N PHE A 197 3.01 10.45 2.15
CA PHE A 197 1.91 10.29 1.22
C PHE A 197 1.32 8.88 1.37
N CYS A 198 0.01 8.79 1.37
CA CYS A 198 -0.69 7.52 1.45
C CYS A 198 -1.98 7.54 0.62
N PHE A 199 -2.36 6.42 0.06
CA PHE A 199 -3.74 6.26 -0.37
C PHE A 199 -4.63 6.05 0.86
N LYS A 200 -5.70 6.82 0.95
CA LYS A 200 -6.62 6.78 2.09
C LYS A 200 -7.33 5.43 2.16
N ARG A 201 -7.69 5.01 3.35
CA ARG A 201 -8.41 3.75 3.55
C ARG A 201 -9.70 3.68 2.71
N SER A 202 -10.47 4.78 2.65
CA SER A 202 -11.70 4.85 1.85
C SER A 202 -11.47 4.61 0.36
N TYR A 203 -10.39 5.18 -0.21
CA TYR A 203 -10.02 4.91 -1.60
C TYR A 203 -9.58 3.45 -1.80
N MET A 204 -8.82 2.89 -0.87
CA MET A 204 -8.40 1.49 -0.95
C MET A 204 -9.57 0.52 -0.76
N ASP A 205 -10.58 0.85 0.07
CA ASP A 205 -11.84 0.10 0.15
C ASP A 205 -12.61 0.13 -1.19
N TYR A 206 -12.68 1.29 -1.83
CA TYR A 206 -13.25 1.41 -3.19
C TYR A 206 -12.50 0.51 -4.20
N VAL A 207 -11.16 0.55 -4.21
CA VAL A 207 -10.34 -0.30 -5.08
C VAL A 207 -10.59 -1.79 -4.80
N LEU A 208 -10.68 -2.18 -3.53
CA LEU A 208 -10.96 -3.56 -3.13
C LEU A 208 -12.29 -4.05 -3.70
N HIS A 209 -13.37 -3.32 -3.47
CA HIS A 209 -14.72 -3.76 -3.83
C HIS A 209 -14.98 -3.65 -5.33
N GLU A 210 -14.68 -2.51 -5.95
CA GLU A 210 -15.04 -2.24 -7.33
C GLU A 210 -14.06 -2.84 -8.35
N ARG A 211 -12.80 -3.01 -7.99
CA ARG A 211 -11.77 -3.42 -8.96
C ARG A 211 -11.20 -4.81 -8.71
N ILE A 212 -11.15 -5.26 -7.47
CA ILE A 212 -10.59 -6.56 -7.13
C ILE A 212 -11.70 -7.59 -6.96
N MET A 213 -12.62 -7.39 -6.01
CA MET A 213 -13.66 -8.37 -5.70
C MET A 213 -14.74 -8.45 -6.80
N ALA A 214 -15.17 -7.35 -7.39
CA ALA A 214 -16.15 -7.34 -8.46
C ALA A 214 -15.68 -8.14 -9.69
N ARG A 215 -14.39 -8.05 -10.04
CA ARG A 215 -13.80 -8.85 -11.13
C ARG A 215 -13.70 -10.33 -10.79
N THR A 216 -13.48 -10.66 -9.53
CA THR A 216 -13.41 -12.06 -9.05
C THR A 216 -14.80 -12.72 -9.13
N LYS A 217 -15.87 -12.02 -8.73
CA LYS A 217 -17.26 -12.50 -8.82
C LYS A 217 -17.70 -12.76 -10.28
N ARG A 218 -17.23 -11.97 -11.26
CA ARG A 218 -17.53 -12.16 -12.70
C ARG A 218 -16.77 -13.34 -13.34
N ARG A 219 -15.72 -13.85 -12.72
CA ARG A 219 -14.92 -14.98 -13.24
C ARG A 219 -15.41 -16.36 -12.77
N ILE A 220 -16.34 -16.42 -11.84
CA ILE A 220 -16.99 -17.68 -11.43
C ILE A 220 -18.28 -17.81 -12.25
N PRO A 221 -18.32 -18.66 -13.32
CA PRO A 221 -19.58 -18.95 -13.99
C PRO A 221 -20.52 -19.59 -12.98
N SER A 222 -21.75 -19.08 -12.88
CA SER A 222 -22.79 -19.74 -12.10
C SER A 222 -22.98 -21.14 -12.68
N LEU A 223 -22.50 -22.16 -11.99
CA LEU A 223 -22.86 -23.55 -12.26
C LEU A 223 -24.37 -23.68 -11.99
N ARG A 224 -25.17 -23.49 -13.04
CA ARG A 224 -26.57 -23.90 -13.04
C ARG A 224 -26.58 -25.43 -12.90
N ILE A 225 -26.82 -25.92 -11.68
CA ILE A 225 -27.20 -27.29 -11.45
C ILE A 225 -28.57 -27.45 -12.11
N GLN A 226 -28.60 -27.98 -13.33
CA GLN A 226 -29.85 -28.52 -13.90
C GLN A 226 -30.22 -29.71 -13.06
N ARG A 227 -31.23 -29.55 -12.18
CA ARG A 227 -31.96 -30.67 -11.60
C ARG A 227 -32.75 -31.31 -12.75
N SER A 228 -32.27 -32.42 -13.27
CA SER A 228 -33.07 -33.30 -14.11
C SER A 228 -34.19 -33.86 -13.27
N SER A 229 -35.42 -33.43 -13.51
CA SER A 229 -36.62 -34.09 -13.05
C SER A 229 -36.83 -35.31 -13.94
N THR A 230 -36.47 -36.47 -13.44
CA THR A 230 -36.96 -37.74 -13.98
C THR A 230 -38.36 -38.00 -13.42
N ARG A 231 -39.31 -38.09 -14.32
CA ARG A 231 -40.64 -38.67 -14.08
C ARG A 231 -40.52 -40.20 -14.12
#